data_3fa8a6c5ea3b1258a7060b5b7ec36a33
#
_entry.id   3fa8a6c5ea3b1258a7060b5b7ec36a33
#
_cell.length_a   1.000
_cell.length_b   1.000
_cell.length_c   1.000
_cell.angle_alpha   90.00
_cell.angle_beta   90.00
_cell.angle_gamma   90.00
#
_symmetry.space_group_name_H-M   'P 1'
#
loop_
_entity.id
_entity.type
_entity.pdbx_description
1 polymer ?
#
loop_
_entity_poly.entity_id
_entity_poly.type
_entity_poly.pdbx_seq_one_letter_code
_entity_poly.pdbx_strand_id
1 'polypeptide(L)'
;MTPEAGPAPTLDLLTAHWRLAFMSAQDALSAIARGGSSLRFPPHELRELSARLEHERIATAKLLDEISRDERVPLQHRLSAPRATKKSLGLPDAVQACVFDLDGVLTASADVHAAAWQVAFDELLAQRVERTGERFAPFMPFDPRVDYYRHLHGRPRLDGVQAFLASRGIRLPNGRAGDAPGAETMNGLANRKNAALLDLLDRHGVAAFVGSLLYLEGLREAGLPCAVVSPSANTSTILERSGLAPLVNALVDGNVARRERCRPKPAPDPLLTACRRLGVEPERTAAFETTLDGVAAARAAAIGVLIVVDRTGSSAGAALVDQGVDRVVTDLSSLIV
;
A
#
# COMPACT_ATOMS: atom_id res chain seq x y z
N MET A 1 34.91 -40.93 -15.77
CA MET A 1 33.48 -40.53 -15.81
C MET A 1 33.36 -39.16 -15.21
N THR A 2 33.33 -38.15 -16.05
CA THR A 2 33.03 -36.77 -15.66
C THR A 2 31.52 -36.65 -15.41
N PRO A 3 31.05 -36.03 -14.33
CA PRO A 3 29.62 -35.86 -14.13
C PRO A 3 29.08 -34.94 -15.25
N GLU A 4 28.07 -35.42 -15.96
CA GLU A 4 27.32 -34.61 -16.92
C GLU A 4 26.76 -33.42 -16.17
N ALA A 5 27.15 -32.21 -16.61
CA ALA A 5 26.54 -30.98 -16.14
C ALA A 5 25.06 -31.00 -16.55
N GLY A 6 24.17 -30.99 -15.59
CA GLY A 6 22.74 -30.82 -15.83
C GLY A 6 22.46 -29.59 -16.69
N PRO A 7 21.29 -29.51 -17.34
CA PRO A 7 20.95 -28.38 -18.18
C PRO A 7 21.09 -27.09 -17.38
N ALA A 8 21.74 -26.09 -17.99
CA ALA A 8 21.89 -24.77 -17.39
C ALA A 8 20.49 -24.19 -17.05
N PRO A 9 20.33 -23.59 -15.87
CA PRO A 9 19.04 -23.03 -15.49
C PRO A 9 18.59 -22.00 -16.53
N THR A 10 17.32 -22.09 -16.92
CA THR A 10 16.73 -21.11 -17.86
C THR A 10 16.67 -19.73 -17.21
N LEU A 11 16.67 -18.68 -18.03
CA LEU A 11 16.55 -17.28 -17.57
C LEU A 11 15.32 -17.09 -16.68
N ASP A 12 14.22 -17.81 -16.98
CA ASP A 12 12.98 -17.81 -16.19
C ASP A 12 13.19 -18.42 -14.80
N LEU A 13 13.95 -19.49 -14.70
CA LEU A 13 14.27 -20.14 -13.41
C LEU A 13 15.17 -19.24 -12.55
N LEU A 14 16.15 -18.57 -13.17
CA LEU A 14 17.02 -17.59 -12.48
C LEU A 14 16.24 -16.38 -12.05
N THR A 15 15.34 -15.86 -12.88
CA THR A 15 14.47 -14.73 -12.57
C THR A 15 13.49 -15.09 -11.44
N ALA A 16 12.90 -16.28 -11.47
CA ALA A 16 12.02 -16.76 -10.42
C ALA A 16 12.77 -16.97 -9.09
N HIS A 17 13.97 -17.56 -9.13
CA HIS A 17 14.81 -17.71 -7.93
C HIS A 17 15.23 -16.37 -7.33
N TRP A 18 15.60 -15.41 -8.17
CA TRP A 18 15.95 -14.08 -7.72
C TRP A 18 14.74 -13.36 -7.09
N ARG A 19 13.56 -13.45 -7.73
CA ARG A 19 12.30 -12.90 -7.18
C ARG A 19 11.99 -13.47 -5.80
N LEU A 20 12.09 -14.80 -5.65
CA LEU A 20 11.86 -15.48 -4.36
C LEU A 20 12.89 -15.09 -3.29
N ALA A 21 14.17 -15.02 -3.63
CA ALA A 21 15.23 -14.65 -2.69
C ALA A 21 15.08 -13.19 -2.23
N PHE A 22 14.76 -12.29 -3.14
CA PHE A 22 14.54 -10.88 -2.85
C PHE A 22 13.30 -10.66 -1.96
N MET A 23 12.19 -11.35 -2.25
CA MET A 23 10.97 -11.31 -1.44
C MET A 23 11.23 -11.83 -0.02
N SER A 24 11.91 -12.97 0.13
CA SER A 24 12.27 -13.55 1.44
C SER A 24 13.14 -12.61 2.26
N ALA A 25 14.10 -11.92 1.66
CA ALA A 25 14.96 -10.96 2.33
C ALA A 25 14.20 -9.70 2.76
N GLN A 26 13.29 -9.22 1.93
CA GLN A 26 12.46 -8.04 2.23
C GLN A 26 11.40 -8.34 3.31
N ASP A 27 10.84 -9.54 3.33
CA ASP A 27 9.94 -10.01 4.39
C ASP A 27 10.67 -10.13 5.73
N ALA A 28 11.92 -10.63 5.72
CA ALA A 28 12.76 -10.68 6.91
C ALA A 28 13.08 -9.28 7.45
N LEU A 29 13.46 -8.33 6.60
CA LEU A 29 13.69 -6.93 7.00
C LEU A 29 12.43 -6.27 7.53
N SER A 30 11.29 -6.53 6.90
CA SER A 30 9.99 -6.02 7.34
C SER A 30 9.58 -6.62 8.69
N ALA A 31 9.85 -7.89 8.94
CA ALA A 31 9.61 -8.55 10.22
C ALA A 31 10.50 -7.98 11.34
N ILE A 32 11.77 -7.71 11.05
CA ILE A 32 12.72 -7.08 11.96
C ILE A 32 12.29 -5.64 12.27
N ALA A 33 11.90 -4.87 11.27
CA ALA A 33 11.44 -3.48 11.43
C ALA A 33 10.15 -3.39 12.27
N ARG A 34 9.26 -4.39 12.17
CA ARG A 34 8.02 -4.46 12.96
C ARG A 34 8.23 -4.82 14.44
N GLY A 35 9.47 -5.09 14.87
CA GLY A 35 9.78 -5.42 16.28
C GLY A 35 9.10 -6.70 16.78
N GLY A 36 8.64 -7.56 15.87
CA GLY A 36 7.93 -8.81 16.18
C GLY A 36 8.83 -9.96 16.60
N SER A 37 10.15 -9.79 16.59
CA SER A 37 11.09 -10.81 17.06
C SER A 37 11.82 -10.32 18.32
N SER A 38 12.09 -11.25 19.22
CA SER A 38 12.97 -11.03 20.39
C SER A 38 14.42 -10.69 20.03
N LEU A 39 14.74 -10.66 18.74
CA LEU A 39 16.03 -10.29 18.18
C LEU A 39 16.05 -8.77 17.95
N ARG A 40 16.69 -8.05 18.88
CA ARG A 40 17.06 -6.65 18.70
C ARG A 40 18.37 -6.60 17.94
N PHE A 41 18.31 -6.33 16.64
CA PHE A 41 19.51 -6.01 15.88
C PHE A 41 19.94 -4.57 16.16
N PRO A 42 21.25 -4.33 16.43
CA PRO A 42 21.76 -2.98 16.52
C PRO A 42 21.53 -2.21 15.21
N PRO A 43 21.29 -0.88 15.23
CA PRO A 43 21.00 -0.10 14.03
C PRO A 43 22.10 -0.17 12.96
N HIS A 44 23.35 -0.47 13.31
CA HIS A 44 24.45 -0.64 12.37
C HIS A 44 24.35 -1.96 11.60
N GLU A 45 23.95 -3.06 12.25
CA GLU A 45 23.75 -4.35 11.59
C GLU A 45 22.58 -4.32 10.59
N LEU A 46 21.49 -3.61 10.94
CA LEU A 46 20.37 -3.41 10.01
C LEU A 46 20.81 -2.60 8.78
N ARG A 47 21.67 -1.58 8.95
CA ARG A 47 22.22 -0.82 7.84
C ARG A 47 23.15 -1.67 6.98
N GLU A 48 23.97 -2.49 7.59
CA GLU A 48 24.89 -3.39 6.87
C GLU A 48 24.14 -4.45 6.08
N LEU A 49 23.08 -5.05 6.67
CA LEU A 49 22.22 -6.00 5.99
C LEU A 49 21.47 -5.35 4.83
N SER A 50 20.95 -4.15 5.02
CA SER A 50 20.28 -3.37 3.96
C SER A 50 21.25 -3.03 2.81
N ALA A 51 22.48 -2.65 3.13
CA ALA A 51 23.52 -2.37 2.13
C ALA A 51 23.93 -3.63 1.35
N ARG A 52 24.02 -4.79 2.01
CA ARG A 52 24.30 -6.08 1.37
C ARG A 52 23.19 -6.49 0.40
N LEU A 53 21.94 -6.38 0.83
CA LEU A 53 20.79 -6.69 -0.03
C LEU A 53 20.74 -5.78 -1.26
N GLU A 54 21.01 -4.49 -1.09
CA GLU A 54 21.09 -3.56 -2.21
C GLU A 54 22.25 -3.89 -3.16
N HIS A 55 23.39 -4.29 -2.62
CA HIS A 55 24.53 -4.74 -3.44
C HIS A 55 24.20 -5.99 -4.24
N GLU A 56 23.56 -6.99 -3.63
CA GLU A 56 23.11 -8.20 -4.32
C GLU A 56 22.04 -7.90 -5.38
N ARG A 57 21.14 -6.97 -5.10
CA ARG A 57 20.13 -6.48 -6.07
C ARG A 57 20.82 -5.90 -7.32
N ILE A 58 21.81 -5.03 -7.12
CA ILE A 58 22.54 -4.40 -8.23
C ILE A 58 23.35 -5.44 -9.00
N ALA A 59 24.01 -6.37 -8.32
CA ALA A 59 24.81 -7.42 -8.96
C ALA A 59 23.92 -8.36 -9.81
N THR A 60 22.76 -8.74 -9.27
CA THR A 60 21.81 -9.60 -9.97
C THR A 60 21.16 -8.89 -11.16
N ALA A 61 20.83 -7.60 -11.02
CA ALA A 61 20.30 -6.80 -12.12
C ALA A 61 21.32 -6.67 -13.28
N LYS A 62 22.61 -6.50 -12.96
CA LYS A 62 23.68 -6.51 -13.97
C LYS A 62 23.81 -7.86 -14.67
N LEU A 63 23.77 -8.95 -13.91
CA LEU A 63 23.85 -10.29 -14.47
C LEU A 63 22.66 -10.58 -15.40
N LEU A 64 21.45 -10.19 -15.02
CA LEU A 64 20.26 -10.32 -15.87
C LEU A 64 20.37 -9.47 -17.15
N ASP A 65 20.93 -8.27 -17.05
CA ASP A 65 21.18 -7.40 -18.20
C ASP A 65 22.25 -7.99 -19.13
N GLU A 66 23.32 -8.58 -18.59
CA GLU A 66 24.34 -9.31 -19.35
C GLU A 66 23.77 -10.55 -20.05
N ILE A 67 22.95 -11.36 -19.35
CA ILE A 67 22.29 -12.53 -19.95
C ILE A 67 21.30 -12.10 -21.03
N SER A 68 20.58 -11.01 -20.84
CA SER A 68 19.63 -10.48 -21.83
C SER A 68 20.31 -9.94 -23.09
N ARG A 69 21.57 -9.53 -22.99
CA ARG A 69 22.41 -9.06 -24.10
C ARG A 69 23.21 -10.18 -24.78
N ASP A 70 23.28 -11.38 -24.18
CA ASP A 70 24.03 -12.49 -24.77
C ASP A 70 23.30 -13.01 -26.01
N GLU A 71 23.85 -12.73 -27.19
CA GLU A 71 23.32 -13.12 -28.50
C GLU A 71 23.24 -14.64 -28.68
N ARG A 72 23.90 -15.44 -27.83
CA ARG A 72 23.83 -16.90 -27.84
C ARG A 72 22.50 -17.44 -27.31
N VAL A 73 21.72 -16.63 -26.63
CA VAL A 73 20.35 -16.98 -26.22
C VAL A 73 19.41 -16.73 -27.41
N PRO A 74 18.75 -17.77 -27.98
CA PRO A 74 17.88 -17.60 -29.14
C PRO A 74 16.80 -16.54 -28.88
N LEU A 75 16.57 -15.67 -29.87
CA LEU A 75 15.63 -14.54 -29.77
C LEU A 75 14.21 -14.98 -29.35
N GLN A 76 13.81 -16.18 -29.79
CA GLN A 76 12.54 -16.81 -29.42
C GLN A 76 12.42 -17.13 -27.91
N HIS A 77 13.53 -17.37 -27.21
CA HIS A 77 13.53 -17.58 -25.76
C HIS A 77 13.58 -16.24 -24.99
N ARG A 78 14.02 -15.14 -25.63
CA ARG A 78 13.96 -13.79 -25.07
C ARG A 78 12.54 -13.18 -25.17
N LEU A 79 11.74 -13.66 -26.14
CA LEU A 79 10.41 -13.12 -26.44
C LEU A 79 9.26 -14.01 -25.94
N SER A 80 9.56 -15.22 -25.44
CA SER A 80 8.54 -16.21 -25.05
C SER A 80 8.46 -16.49 -23.55
N ALA A 81 8.73 -15.50 -22.69
CA ALA A 81 8.13 -15.56 -21.37
C ALA A 81 6.60 -15.63 -21.57
N PRO A 82 5.90 -16.61 -21.02
CA PRO A 82 4.45 -16.65 -21.16
C PRO A 82 3.90 -15.33 -20.64
N ARG A 83 3.21 -14.57 -21.51
CA ARG A 83 2.55 -13.34 -21.10
C ARG A 83 1.63 -13.67 -19.94
N ALA A 84 1.65 -12.84 -18.91
CA ALA A 84 0.70 -12.99 -17.81
C ALA A 84 -0.72 -13.04 -18.37
N THR A 85 -1.54 -13.89 -17.81
CA THR A 85 -2.94 -14.09 -18.18
C THR A 85 -3.82 -13.83 -16.94
N LYS A 86 -5.11 -13.60 -17.13
CA LYS A 86 -6.05 -13.54 -16.01
C LYS A 86 -5.90 -14.75 -15.08
N LYS A 87 -5.79 -15.94 -15.66
CA LYS A 87 -5.64 -17.19 -14.91
C LYS A 87 -4.36 -17.22 -14.08
N SER A 88 -3.22 -16.80 -14.67
CA SER A 88 -1.96 -16.75 -13.92
C SER A 88 -1.93 -15.66 -12.83
N LEU A 89 -2.86 -14.70 -12.87
CA LEU A 89 -3.08 -13.70 -11.84
C LEU A 89 -4.20 -14.10 -10.85
N GLY A 90 -4.68 -15.33 -10.92
CA GLY A 90 -5.74 -15.83 -10.06
C GLY A 90 -7.09 -15.15 -10.26
N LEU A 91 -7.31 -14.51 -11.41
CA LEU A 91 -8.51 -13.76 -11.74
C LEU A 91 -9.46 -14.59 -12.63
N PRO A 92 -10.78 -14.58 -12.36
CA PRO A 92 -11.79 -15.14 -13.26
C PRO A 92 -11.77 -14.49 -14.66
N ASP A 93 -12.19 -15.24 -15.68
CA ASP A 93 -12.26 -14.75 -17.08
C ASP A 93 -13.18 -13.54 -17.24
N ALA A 94 -14.21 -13.43 -16.41
CA ALA A 94 -15.17 -12.31 -16.43
C ALA A 94 -14.53 -10.97 -16.04
N VAL A 95 -13.42 -10.95 -15.29
CA VAL A 95 -12.75 -9.73 -14.84
C VAL A 95 -12.11 -9.01 -16.02
N GLN A 96 -12.37 -7.71 -16.15
CA GLN A 96 -11.86 -6.85 -17.21
C GLN A 96 -11.02 -5.69 -16.69
N ALA A 97 -11.08 -5.40 -15.40
CA ALA A 97 -10.27 -4.37 -14.75
C ALA A 97 -10.04 -4.69 -13.27
N CYS A 98 -9.03 -4.03 -12.67
CA CYS A 98 -8.74 -4.13 -11.26
C CYS A 98 -8.77 -2.75 -10.60
N VAL A 99 -9.24 -2.68 -9.35
CA VAL A 99 -9.23 -1.46 -8.52
C VAL A 99 -8.53 -1.78 -7.20
N PHE A 100 -7.55 -0.98 -6.84
CA PHE A 100 -6.72 -1.20 -5.66
C PHE A 100 -6.88 -0.06 -4.66
N ASP A 101 -7.04 -0.41 -3.38
CA ASP A 101 -6.66 0.51 -2.32
C ASP A 101 -5.13 0.73 -2.36
N LEU A 102 -4.63 1.81 -1.77
CA LEU A 102 -3.21 2.14 -1.81
C LEU A 102 -2.49 1.60 -0.57
N ASP A 103 -2.91 2.11 0.60
CA ASP A 103 -2.22 1.92 1.88
C ASP A 103 -2.40 0.48 2.39
N GLY A 104 -1.32 -0.28 2.44
CA GLY A 104 -1.36 -1.69 2.85
C GLY A 104 -1.68 -2.68 1.72
N VAL A 105 -2.20 -2.23 0.58
CA VAL A 105 -2.36 -3.06 -0.62
C VAL A 105 -1.14 -2.92 -1.53
N LEU A 106 -0.87 -1.73 -2.03
CA LEU A 106 0.19 -1.49 -3.01
C LEU A 106 1.48 -0.99 -2.37
N THR A 107 1.38 -0.20 -1.31
CA THR A 107 2.52 0.47 -0.68
C THR A 107 2.50 0.35 0.84
N ALA A 108 3.70 0.39 1.45
CA ALA A 108 3.89 0.46 2.91
C ALA A 108 3.65 1.88 3.47
N SER A 109 2.79 2.67 2.82
CA SER A 109 2.51 4.06 3.19
C SER A 109 1.71 4.22 4.48
N ALA A 110 1.05 3.16 4.96
CA ALA A 110 0.34 3.18 6.23
C ALA A 110 1.23 3.60 7.40
N ASP A 111 2.46 3.08 7.47
CA ASP A 111 3.43 3.44 8.51
C ASP A 111 3.87 4.90 8.41
N VAL A 112 4.08 5.40 7.19
CA VAL A 112 4.44 6.82 6.95
C VAL A 112 3.27 7.73 7.32
N HIS A 113 2.04 7.32 7.02
CA HIS A 113 0.83 8.02 7.45
C HIS A 113 0.68 8.04 8.97
N ALA A 114 0.92 6.91 9.65
CA ALA A 114 0.85 6.81 11.10
C ALA A 114 1.90 7.71 11.78
N ALA A 115 3.15 7.70 11.29
CA ALA A 115 4.21 8.56 11.77
C ALA A 115 3.89 10.06 11.59
N ALA A 116 3.34 10.45 10.43
CA ALA A 116 2.91 11.83 10.20
C ALA A 116 1.76 12.27 11.12
N TRP A 117 0.85 11.37 11.45
CA TRP A 117 -0.20 11.61 12.43
C TRP A 117 0.36 11.75 13.85
N GLN A 118 1.32 10.89 14.20
CA GLN A 118 2.00 10.97 15.49
C GLN A 118 2.64 12.34 15.70
N VAL A 119 3.41 12.84 14.73
CA VAL A 119 4.00 14.17 14.78
C VAL A 119 2.92 15.25 15.03
N ALA A 120 1.81 15.18 14.29
CA ALA A 120 0.78 16.19 14.38
C ALA A 120 0.00 16.16 15.72
N PHE A 121 -0.33 14.97 16.21
CA PHE A 121 -1.11 14.83 17.43
C PHE A 121 -0.27 14.98 18.69
N ASP A 122 0.95 14.42 18.73
CA ASP A 122 1.80 14.52 19.93
C ASP A 122 2.16 15.97 20.24
N GLU A 123 2.38 16.81 19.23
CA GLU A 123 2.60 18.24 19.44
C GLU A 123 1.35 18.92 20.05
N LEU A 124 0.14 18.63 19.56
CA LEU A 124 -1.10 19.15 20.13
C LEU A 124 -1.29 18.68 21.58
N LEU A 125 -1.06 17.38 21.82
CA LEU A 125 -1.26 16.78 23.14
C LEU A 125 -0.25 17.31 24.16
N ALA A 126 1.02 17.49 23.77
CA ALA A 126 2.06 18.11 24.61
C ALA A 126 1.69 19.54 25.02
N GLN A 127 1.26 20.38 24.06
CA GLN A 127 0.81 21.74 24.34
C GLN A 127 -0.39 21.77 25.31
N ARG A 128 -1.26 20.75 25.23
CA ARG A 128 -2.39 20.63 26.16
C ARG A 128 -1.94 20.25 27.57
N VAL A 129 -1.03 19.30 27.69
CA VAL A 129 -0.42 18.93 28.98
C VAL A 129 0.25 20.14 29.64
N GLU A 130 1.00 20.93 28.89
CA GLU A 130 1.66 22.15 29.38
C GLU A 130 0.66 23.18 29.92
N ARG A 131 -0.49 23.34 29.25
CA ARG A 131 -1.52 24.31 29.64
C ARG A 131 -2.37 23.86 30.82
N THR A 132 -2.68 22.59 30.94
CA THR A 132 -3.61 22.05 31.95
C THR A 132 -2.91 21.41 33.14
N GLY A 133 -1.64 21.02 33.00
CA GLY A 133 -0.90 20.20 33.98
C GLY A 133 -1.35 18.74 34.04
N GLU A 134 -2.35 18.34 33.27
CA GLU A 134 -2.92 16.99 33.26
C GLU A 134 -2.07 16.06 32.39
N ARG A 135 -1.53 14.98 32.96
CA ARG A 135 -0.68 14.00 32.25
C ARG A 135 -1.35 12.64 32.01
N PHE A 136 -2.66 12.56 32.17
CA PHE A 136 -3.43 11.32 32.00
C PHE A 136 -4.31 11.39 30.75
N ALA A 137 -5.04 10.31 30.46
CA ALA A 137 -6.08 10.40 29.43
C ALA A 137 -6.95 11.64 29.68
N PRO A 138 -7.23 12.47 28.65
CA PRO A 138 -7.15 12.21 27.22
C PRO A 138 -5.83 12.59 26.56
N PHE A 139 -4.80 13.04 27.30
CA PHE A 139 -3.57 13.62 26.74
C PHE A 139 -2.40 12.63 26.62
N MET A 140 -2.66 11.34 26.67
CA MET A 140 -1.66 10.32 26.35
C MET A 140 -1.14 10.48 24.92
N PRO A 141 0.15 10.28 24.66
CA PRO A 141 0.70 10.31 23.31
C PRO A 141 -0.09 9.45 22.32
N PHE A 142 0.00 9.83 21.06
CA PHE A 142 -0.62 9.05 19.97
C PHE A 142 0.06 7.70 19.82
N ASP A 143 -0.74 6.63 19.78
CA ASP A 143 -0.23 5.28 19.50
C ASP A 143 -0.40 4.96 18.00
N PRO A 144 0.72 4.86 17.23
CA PRO A 144 0.66 4.61 15.80
C PRO A 144 0.09 3.23 15.43
N ARG A 145 0.04 2.29 16.37
CA ARG A 145 -0.51 0.94 16.14
C ARG A 145 -1.98 0.84 16.52
N VAL A 146 -2.40 1.54 17.55
CA VAL A 146 -3.78 1.46 18.06
C VAL A 146 -4.63 2.59 17.52
N ASP A 147 -4.21 3.85 17.76
CA ASP A 147 -5.01 5.02 17.39
C ASP A 147 -5.12 5.18 15.87
N TYR A 148 -4.03 4.87 15.12
CA TYR A 148 -4.04 4.96 13.67
C TYR A 148 -5.10 4.04 13.05
N TYR A 149 -5.05 2.75 13.36
CA TYR A 149 -5.98 1.80 12.74
C TYR A 149 -7.41 1.97 13.24
N ARG A 150 -7.62 2.43 14.48
CA ARG A 150 -8.95 2.63 15.03
C ARG A 150 -9.64 3.89 14.51
N HIS A 151 -8.88 4.97 14.27
CA HIS A 151 -9.49 6.29 14.06
C HIS A 151 -9.16 6.93 12.70
N LEU A 152 -8.08 6.50 12.02
CA LEU A 152 -7.50 7.25 10.91
C LEU A 152 -7.38 6.46 9.61
N HIS A 153 -7.03 5.17 9.71
CA HIS A 153 -6.80 4.33 8.56
C HIS A 153 -8.03 4.25 7.65
N GLY A 154 -7.84 4.45 6.34
CA GLY A 154 -8.91 4.42 5.35
C GLY A 154 -9.85 5.63 5.34
N ARG A 155 -9.64 6.64 6.21
CA ARG A 155 -10.50 7.81 6.32
C ARG A 155 -9.94 9.05 5.62
N PRO A 156 -10.81 9.94 5.10
CA PRO A 156 -10.41 11.28 4.71
C PRO A 156 -9.75 12.01 5.87
N ARG A 157 -8.76 12.84 5.56
CA ARG A 157 -7.90 13.47 6.59
C ARG A 157 -8.66 14.24 7.67
N LEU A 158 -9.66 15.04 7.31
CA LEU A 158 -10.45 15.81 8.30
C LEU A 158 -11.33 14.90 9.15
N ASP A 159 -11.91 13.86 8.57
CA ASP A 159 -12.73 12.89 9.30
C ASP A 159 -11.86 12.11 10.31
N GLY A 160 -10.62 11.80 9.95
CA GLY A 160 -9.63 11.22 10.85
C GLY A 160 -9.28 12.14 12.01
N VAL A 161 -9.03 13.44 11.75
CA VAL A 161 -8.82 14.43 12.81
C VAL A 161 -10.01 14.46 13.76
N GLN A 162 -11.22 14.55 13.22
CA GLN A 162 -12.44 14.60 14.03
C GLN A 162 -12.61 13.32 14.87
N ALA A 163 -12.41 12.15 14.29
CA ALA A 163 -12.56 10.87 14.97
C ALA A 163 -11.56 10.72 16.13
N PHE A 164 -10.27 11.05 15.90
CA PHE A 164 -9.26 11.00 16.94
C PHE A 164 -9.54 12.00 18.07
N LEU A 165 -9.81 13.28 17.75
CA LEU A 165 -10.12 14.30 18.75
C LEU A 165 -11.35 13.91 19.57
N ALA A 166 -12.40 13.39 18.94
CA ALA A 166 -13.59 12.90 19.62
C ALA A 166 -13.29 11.76 20.60
N SER A 167 -12.42 10.82 20.22
CA SER A 167 -11.99 9.71 21.09
C SER A 167 -11.26 10.20 22.35
N ARG A 168 -10.66 11.38 22.29
CA ARG A 168 -9.92 12.01 23.39
C ARG A 168 -10.75 13.10 24.11
N GLY A 169 -12.03 13.29 23.74
CA GLY A 169 -12.85 14.37 24.29
C GLY A 169 -12.35 15.77 23.99
N ILE A 170 -11.48 15.92 22.98
CA ILE A 170 -10.89 17.21 22.59
C ILE A 170 -11.78 17.86 21.53
N ARG A 171 -12.08 19.13 21.71
CA ARG A 171 -12.81 19.94 20.73
C ARG A 171 -11.90 21.04 20.19
N LEU A 172 -11.85 21.15 18.87
CA LEU A 172 -11.21 22.25 18.14
C LEU A 172 -12.23 22.86 17.17
N PRO A 173 -12.14 24.17 16.89
CA PRO A 173 -12.90 24.76 15.81
C PRO A 173 -12.49 24.18 14.47
N ASN A 174 -13.41 24.13 13.50
CA ASN A 174 -13.11 23.62 12.16
C ASN A 174 -11.97 24.38 11.48
N GLY A 175 -11.94 25.68 11.62
CA GLY A 175 -11.03 26.55 10.91
C GLY A 175 -11.31 26.60 9.41
N ARG A 176 -10.31 27.04 8.64
CA ARG A 176 -10.36 27.17 7.17
C ARG A 176 -9.31 26.26 6.54
N ALA A 177 -9.55 25.81 5.31
CA ALA A 177 -8.62 24.93 4.58
C ALA A 177 -7.19 25.49 4.45
N GLY A 178 -7.03 26.82 4.46
CA GLY A 178 -5.75 27.51 4.40
C GLY A 178 -5.11 27.83 5.76
N ASP A 179 -5.63 27.32 6.88
CA ASP A 179 -5.04 27.56 8.19
C ASP A 179 -3.59 27.06 8.25
N ALA A 180 -2.73 27.86 8.91
CA ALA A 180 -1.34 27.46 9.11
C ALA A 180 -1.24 26.15 9.90
N PRO A 181 -0.21 25.33 9.67
CA PRO A 181 0.01 24.07 10.42
C PRO A 181 0.07 24.24 11.95
N GLY A 182 0.41 25.44 12.44
CA GLY A 182 0.43 25.78 13.87
C GLY A 182 -0.92 26.23 14.44
N ALA A 183 -1.94 26.43 13.61
CA ALA A 183 -3.25 26.90 14.08
C ALA A 183 -3.97 25.80 14.88
N GLU A 184 -4.58 26.20 16.02
CA GLU A 184 -5.39 25.29 16.85
C GLU A 184 -6.81 25.11 16.28
N THR A 185 -6.88 24.60 15.04
CA THR A 185 -8.11 24.23 14.35
C THR A 185 -7.98 22.83 13.75
N MET A 186 -9.09 22.20 13.43
CA MET A 186 -9.04 20.88 12.75
C MET A 186 -8.31 20.96 11.41
N ASN A 187 -8.50 22.02 10.64
CA ASN A 187 -7.77 22.25 9.39
C ASN A 187 -6.28 22.55 9.61
N GLY A 188 -5.91 23.33 10.63
CA GLY A 188 -4.52 23.56 10.99
C GLY A 188 -3.81 22.26 11.35
N LEU A 189 -4.43 21.41 12.17
CA LEU A 189 -3.91 20.10 12.53
C LEU A 189 -3.79 19.15 11.32
N ALA A 190 -4.81 19.17 10.45
CA ALA A 190 -4.77 18.41 9.19
C ALA A 190 -3.64 18.88 8.26
N ASN A 191 -3.36 20.19 8.21
CA ASN A 191 -2.28 20.77 7.43
C ASN A 191 -0.90 20.47 8.05
N ARG A 192 -0.78 20.44 9.38
CA ARG A 192 0.42 19.97 10.09
C ARG A 192 0.76 18.54 9.73
N LYS A 193 -0.23 17.64 9.80
CA LYS A 193 -0.06 16.25 9.36
C LYS A 193 0.38 16.16 7.91
N ASN A 194 -0.18 16.98 7.04
CA ASN A 194 0.20 16.98 5.63
C ASN A 194 1.66 17.40 5.41
N ALA A 195 2.09 18.44 6.09
CA ALA A 195 3.48 18.89 6.04
C ALA A 195 4.44 17.80 6.55
N ALA A 196 4.12 17.17 7.67
CA ALA A 196 4.89 16.06 8.21
C ALA A 196 4.94 14.85 7.26
N LEU A 197 3.83 14.52 6.59
CA LEU A 197 3.79 13.44 5.61
C LEU A 197 4.72 13.72 4.43
N LEU A 198 4.66 14.90 3.85
CA LEU A 198 5.49 15.27 2.71
C LEU A 198 6.97 15.26 3.09
N ASP A 199 7.32 15.79 4.26
CA ASP A 199 8.69 15.75 4.78
C ASP A 199 9.20 14.31 5.00
N LEU A 200 8.38 13.42 5.55
CA LEU A 200 8.72 12.00 5.71
C LEU A 200 8.90 11.30 4.37
N LEU A 201 8.02 11.56 3.41
CA LEU A 201 8.16 11.03 2.05
C LEU A 201 9.42 11.56 1.35
N ASP A 202 9.81 12.81 1.60
CA ASP A 202 11.02 13.41 1.03
C ASP A 202 12.29 12.80 1.61
N ARG A 203 12.32 12.53 2.92
CA ARG A 203 13.50 11.99 3.60
C ARG A 203 13.65 10.48 3.45
N HIS A 204 12.57 9.74 3.47
CA HIS A 204 12.59 8.28 3.60
C HIS A 204 12.00 7.55 2.40
N GLY A 205 11.31 8.27 1.50
CA GLY A 205 10.56 7.65 0.42
C GLY A 205 9.36 6.83 0.92
N VAL A 206 8.85 5.99 0.05
CA VAL A 206 7.82 4.99 0.36
C VAL A 206 8.04 3.77 -0.53
N ALA A 207 8.07 2.59 0.07
CA ALA A 207 8.26 1.36 -0.67
C ALA A 207 6.93 0.83 -1.22
N ALA A 208 6.94 0.39 -2.48
CA ALA A 208 5.94 -0.53 -3.00
C ALA A 208 6.17 -1.92 -2.41
N PHE A 209 5.11 -2.67 -2.14
CA PHE A 209 5.26 -4.09 -1.85
C PHE A 209 5.66 -4.83 -3.12
N VAL A 210 6.66 -5.70 -3.01
CA VAL A 210 7.21 -6.40 -4.18
C VAL A 210 6.15 -7.24 -4.89
N GLY A 211 5.36 -8.01 -4.12
CA GLY A 211 4.28 -8.79 -4.70
C GLY A 211 3.22 -7.93 -5.40
N SER A 212 2.98 -6.71 -4.90
CA SER A 212 2.05 -5.77 -5.54
C SER A 212 2.62 -5.18 -6.83
N LEU A 213 3.92 -4.86 -6.85
CA LEU A 213 4.60 -4.44 -8.09
C LEU A 213 4.51 -5.54 -9.15
N LEU A 214 4.87 -6.78 -8.80
CA LEU A 214 4.79 -7.94 -9.71
C LEU A 214 3.38 -8.16 -10.23
N TYR A 215 2.39 -8.01 -9.36
CA TYR A 215 0.99 -8.18 -9.74
C TYR A 215 0.52 -7.10 -10.74
N LEU A 216 0.88 -5.84 -10.51
CA LEU A 216 0.57 -4.73 -11.42
C LEU A 216 1.29 -4.87 -12.77
N GLU A 217 2.54 -5.33 -12.78
CA GLU A 217 3.26 -5.67 -14.02
C GLU A 217 2.56 -6.79 -14.77
N GLY A 218 2.13 -7.85 -14.08
CA GLY A 218 1.34 -8.93 -14.67
C GLY A 218 0.02 -8.45 -15.25
N LEU A 219 -0.70 -7.52 -14.59
CA LEU A 219 -1.91 -6.89 -15.15
C LEU A 219 -1.61 -6.15 -16.45
N ARG A 220 -0.53 -5.38 -16.49
CA ARG A 220 -0.10 -4.68 -17.70
C ARG A 220 0.20 -5.64 -18.85
N GLU A 221 0.91 -6.74 -18.58
CA GLU A 221 1.21 -7.79 -19.55
C GLU A 221 -0.06 -8.50 -20.05
N ALA A 222 -1.02 -8.74 -19.16
CA ALA A 222 -2.31 -9.33 -19.49
C ALA A 222 -3.26 -8.34 -20.19
N GLY A 223 -2.88 -7.07 -20.34
CA GLY A 223 -3.72 -6.05 -20.93
C GLY A 223 -4.93 -5.65 -20.08
N LEU A 224 -4.85 -5.87 -18.76
CA LEU A 224 -5.91 -5.52 -17.81
C LEU A 224 -5.64 -4.14 -17.21
N PRO A 225 -6.51 -3.14 -17.46
CA PRO A 225 -6.35 -1.83 -16.87
C PRO A 225 -6.63 -1.86 -15.36
N CYS A 226 -5.96 -0.97 -14.64
CA CYS A 226 -6.18 -0.84 -13.20
C CYS A 226 -6.32 0.62 -12.75
N ALA A 227 -7.04 0.80 -11.64
CA ALA A 227 -7.17 2.08 -10.95
C ALA A 227 -6.72 1.95 -9.49
N VAL A 228 -6.30 3.09 -8.91
CA VAL A 228 -6.06 3.22 -7.49
C VAL A 228 -7.12 4.13 -6.88
N VAL A 229 -7.69 3.71 -5.74
CA VAL A 229 -8.70 4.43 -4.98
C VAL A 229 -8.22 4.62 -3.55
N SER A 230 -7.93 5.85 -3.15
CA SER A 230 -7.47 6.18 -1.79
C SER A 230 -8.09 7.49 -1.30
N PRO A 231 -8.44 7.62 -0.01
CA PRO A 231 -8.91 8.89 0.55
C PRO A 231 -7.81 9.94 0.68
N SER A 232 -6.55 9.57 0.49
CA SER A 232 -5.41 10.48 0.59
C SER A 232 -5.35 11.46 -0.59
N ALA A 233 -5.15 12.74 -0.32
CA ALA A 233 -4.90 13.74 -1.35
C ALA A 233 -3.47 13.67 -1.92
N ASN A 234 -2.58 12.87 -1.31
CA ASN A 234 -1.18 12.70 -1.72
C ASN A 234 -0.93 11.39 -2.48
N THR A 235 -1.98 10.72 -2.93
CA THR A 235 -1.89 9.42 -3.62
C THR A 235 -1.00 9.47 -4.85
N SER A 236 -1.11 10.53 -5.68
CA SER A 236 -0.24 10.72 -6.85
C SER A 236 1.23 10.76 -6.45
N THR A 237 1.58 11.57 -5.45
CA THR A 237 2.94 11.68 -4.92
C THR A 237 3.47 10.33 -4.40
N ILE A 238 2.63 9.56 -3.70
CA ILE A 238 3.00 8.24 -3.19
C ILE A 238 3.25 7.27 -4.35
N LEU A 239 2.38 7.25 -5.36
CA LEU A 239 2.55 6.40 -6.56
C LEU A 239 3.81 6.76 -7.34
N GLU A 240 4.10 8.06 -7.51
CA GLU A 240 5.32 8.53 -8.18
C GLU A 240 6.58 8.10 -7.42
N ARG A 241 6.61 8.31 -6.10
CA ARG A 241 7.76 7.98 -5.26
C ARG A 241 7.99 6.49 -5.06
N SER A 242 6.92 5.69 -5.12
CA SER A 242 7.00 4.22 -5.07
C SER A 242 7.29 3.58 -6.45
N GLY A 243 7.36 4.38 -7.53
CA GLY A 243 7.57 3.88 -8.89
C GLY A 243 6.35 3.19 -9.51
N LEU A 244 5.19 3.23 -8.87
CA LEU A 244 3.98 2.54 -9.35
C LEU A 244 3.15 3.37 -10.35
N ALA A 245 3.38 4.69 -10.44
CA ALA A 245 2.59 5.59 -11.28
C ALA A 245 2.45 5.12 -12.74
N PRO A 246 3.50 4.60 -13.43
CA PRO A 246 3.40 4.13 -14.82
C PRO A 246 2.53 2.89 -15.03
N LEU A 247 2.18 2.18 -13.94
CA LEU A 247 1.37 0.94 -13.97
C LEU A 247 -0.12 1.21 -13.71
N VAL A 248 -0.49 2.43 -13.33
CA VAL A 248 -1.86 2.81 -12.94
C VAL A 248 -2.53 3.59 -14.06
N ASN A 249 -3.68 3.12 -14.56
CA ASN A 249 -4.42 3.74 -15.65
C ASN A 249 -5.38 4.84 -15.19
N ALA A 250 -5.90 4.75 -13.96
CA ALA A 250 -6.80 5.74 -13.40
C ALA A 250 -6.57 5.92 -11.89
N LEU A 251 -6.86 7.12 -11.39
CA LEU A 251 -6.69 7.49 -9.99
C LEU A 251 -7.96 8.16 -9.47
N VAL A 252 -8.45 7.69 -8.31
CA VAL A 252 -9.50 8.35 -7.53
C VAL A 252 -8.95 8.62 -6.14
N ASP A 253 -8.28 9.74 -6.00
CA ASP A 253 -7.69 10.22 -4.73
C ASP A 253 -8.63 11.17 -3.99
N GLY A 254 -8.22 11.64 -2.82
CA GLY A 254 -8.99 12.62 -2.03
C GLY A 254 -9.25 13.95 -2.75
N ASN A 255 -8.45 14.33 -3.74
CA ASN A 255 -8.67 15.52 -4.56
C ASN A 255 -9.77 15.26 -5.61
N VAL A 256 -9.71 14.11 -6.27
CA VAL A 256 -10.75 13.66 -7.21
C VAL A 256 -12.08 13.50 -6.48
N ALA A 257 -12.09 12.79 -5.36
CA ALA A 257 -13.28 12.56 -4.57
C ALA A 257 -13.98 13.87 -4.16
N ARG A 258 -13.20 14.87 -3.72
CA ARG A 258 -13.72 16.19 -3.36
C ARG A 258 -14.28 16.95 -4.56
N ARG A 259 -13.56 16.93 -5.71
CA ARG A 259 -13.98 17.62 -6.94
C ARG A 259 -15.25 16.99 -7.53
N GLU A 260 -15.37 15.68 -7.50
CA GLU A 260 -16.51 14.92 -8.02
C GLU A 260 -17.60 14.67 -6.97
N ARG A 261 -17.44 15.20 -5.75
CA ARG A 261 -18.39 15.08 -4.63
C ARG A 261 -18.70 13.62 -4.27
N CYS A 262 -17.71 12.74 -4.38
CA CYS A 262 -17.84 11.36 -3.95
C CYS A 262 -17.94 11.30 -2.42
N ARG A 263 -18.93 10.58 -1.92
CA ARG A 263 -18.97 10.20 -0.51
C ARG A 263 -17.82 9.21 -0.25
N PRO A 264 -17.11 9.34 0.89
CA PRO A 264 -16.00 8.44 1.19
C PRO A 264 -16.51 6.99 1.46
N LYS A 265 -15.61 6.00 1.38
CA LYS A 265 -15.87 4.65 1.89
C LYS A 265 -16.47 4.75 3.31
N PRO A 266 -17.51 4.00 3.64
CA PRO A 266 -18.05 2.81 2.98
C PRO A 266 -19.04 3.07 1.83
N ALA A 267 -19.26 4.34 1.40
CA ALA A 267 -20.07 4.59 0.21
C ALA A 267 -19.36 4.05 -1.05
N PRO A 268 -20.12 3.56 -2.06
CA PRO A 268 -19.57 2.97 -3.28
C PRO A 268 -18.96 4.00 -4.24
N ASP A 269 -19.22 5.29 -4.04
CA ASP A 269 -18.93 6.37 -4.96
C ASP A 269 -17.49 6.35 -5.52
N PRO A 270 -16.41 6.18 -4.71
CA PRO A 270 -15.05 6.18 -5.23
C PRO A 270 -14.75 4.99 -6.14
N LEU A 271 -15.27 3.80 -5.81
CA LEU A 271 -15.10 2.59 -6.63
C LEU A 271 -15.88 2.68 -7.93
N LEU A 272 -17.13 3.14 -7.88
CA LEU A 272 -17.93 3.40 -9.08
C LEU A 272 -17.27 4.45 -9.98
N THR A 273 -16.64 5.47 -9.38
CA THR A 273 -15.88 6.47 -10.14
C THR A 273 -14.66 5.85 -10.81
N ALA A 274 -13.95 4.94 -10.13
CA ALA A 274 -12.83 4.21 -10.72
C ALA A 274 -13.29 3.33 -11.90
N CYS A 275 -14.37 2.57 -11.73
CA CYS A 275 -14.96 1.75 -12.80
C CYS A 275 -15.33 2.60 -14.03
N ARG A 276 -16.02 3.73 -13.82
CA ARG A 276 -16.36 4.67 -14.92
C ARG A 276 -15.10 5.17 -15.64
N ARG A 277 -14.04 5.51 -14.91
CA ARG A 277 -12.78 5.98 -15.50
C ARG A 277 -12.05 4.91 -16.29
N LEU A 278 -12.20 3.65 -15.90
CA LEU A 278 -11.66 2.50 -16.62
C LEU A 278 -12.57 2.05 -17.78
N GLY A 279 -13.81 2.52 -17.85
CA GLY A 279 -14.79 2.09 -18.84
C GLY A 279 -15.25 0.64 -18.65
N VAL A 280 -15.27 0.14 -17.41
CA VAL A 280 -15.61 -1.25 -17.07
C VAL A 280 -16.72 -1.27 -16.02
N GLU A 281 -17.68 -2.18 -16.20
CA GLU A 281 -18.77 -2.36 -15.24
C GLU A 281 -18.25 -2.93 -13.91
N PRO A 282 -18.85 -2.54 -12.77
CA PRO A 282 -18.42 -3.02 -11.45
C PRO A 282 -18.40 -4.55 -11.34
N GLU A 283 -19.38 -5.25 -11.89
CA GLU A 283 -19.51 -6.71 -11.86
C GLU A 283 -18.39 -7.42 -12.63
N ARG A 284 -17.67 -6.69 -13.48
CA ARG A 284 -16.50 -7.15 -14.25
C ARG A 284 -15.19 -6.63 -13.69
N THR A 285 -15.21 -6.08 -12.50
CA THR A 285 -14.04 -5.49 -11.84
C THR A 285 -13.66 -6.33 -10.62
N ALA A 286 -12.35 -6.51 -10.38
CA ALA A 286 -11.82 -7.04 -9.15
C ALA A 286 -11.33 -5.88 -8.24
N ALA A 287 -11.75 -5.86 -6.97
CA ALA A 287 -11.26 -4.88 -5.99
C ALA A 287 -10.34 -5.54 -4.97
N PHE A 288 -9.31 -4.79 -4.56
CA PHE A 288 -8.31 -5.20 -3.59
C PHE A 288 -8.31 -4.20 -2.44
N GLU A 289 -8.72 -4.64 -1.25
CA GLU A 289 -9.02 -3.79 -0.10
C GLU A 289 -8.32 -4.27 1.18
N THR A 290 -8.19 -3.37 2.16
CA THR A 290 -7.58 -3.70 3.46
C THR A 290 -8.51 -3.37 4.63
N THR A 291 -9.58 -2.60 4.42
CA THR A 291 -10.43 -2.06 5.47
C THR A 291 -11.87 -2.56 5.38
N LEU A 292 -12.57 -2.61 6.52
CA LEU A 292 -14.01 -2.92 6.57
C LEU A 292 -14.83 -1.94 5.73
N ASP A 293 -14.49 -0.65 5.78
CA ASP A 293 -15.18 0.38 5.00
C ASP A 293 -14.93 0.18 3.49
N GLY A 294 -13.72 -0.29 3.10
CA GLY A 294 -13.40 -0.64 1.72
C GLY A 294 -14.18 -1.85 1.22
N VAL A 295 -14.27 -2.90 2.04
CA VAL A 295 -15.09 -4.09 1.76
C VAL A 295 -16.57 -3.72 1.60
N ALA A 296 -17.11 -2.92 2.53
CA ALA A 296 -18.49 -2.45 2.45
C ALA A 296 -18.74 -1.60 1.19
N ALA A 297 -17.81 -0.73 0.82
CA ALA A 297 -17.89 0.08 -0.40
C ALA A 297 -17.87 -0.79 -1.67
N ALA A 298 -17.00 -1.81 -1.73
CA ALA A 298 -16.91 -2.72 -2.86
C ALA A 298 -18.22 -3.52 -3.06
N ARG A 299 -18.83 -3.97 -1.98
CA ARG A 299 -20.13 -4.65 -2.00
C ARG A 299 -21.25 -3.73 -2.44
N ALA A 300 -21.31 -2.51 -1.88
CA ALA A 300 -22.31 -1.52 -2.25
C ALA A 300 -22.14 -1.07 -3.72
N ALA A 301 -20.95 -1.18 -4.30
CA ALA A 301 -20.66 -0.94 -5.70
C ALA A 301 -20.94 -2.13 -6.61
N ALA A 302 -21.38 -3.30 -6.07
CA ALA A 302 -21.56 -4.55 -6.81
C ALA A 302 -20.29 -5.02 -7.55
N ILE A 303 -19.12 -4.85 -6.93
CA ILE A 303 -17.85 -5.35 -7.49
C ILE A 303 -17.91 -6.88 -7.64
N GLY A 304 -17.50 -7.38 -8.81
CA GLY A 304 -17.64 -8.79 -9.17
C GLY A 304 -16.69 -9.73 -8.44
N VAL A 305 -15.49 -9.26 -8.06
CA VAL A 305 -14.50 -10.04 -7.29
C VAL A 305 -13.90 -9.15 -6.21
N LEU A 306 -13.96 -9.59 -4.96
CA LEU A 306 -13.44 -8.85 -3.81
C LEU A 306 -12.33 -9.63 -3.11
N ILE A 307 -11.14 -9.07 -3.10
CA ILE A 307 -9.96 -9.64 -2.49
C ILE A 307 -9.51 -8.73 -1.34
N VAL A 308 -9.32 -9.30 -0.17
CA VAL A 308 -8.77 -8.58 0.98
C VAL A 308 -7.29 -8.93 1.15
N VAL A 309 -6.48 -7.89 1.35
CA VAL A 309 -5.06 -8.03 1.66
C VAL A 309 -4.87 -7.78 3.16
N ASP A 310 -4.69 -8.85 3.92
CA ASP A 310 -4.36 -8.80 5.35
C ASP A 310 -2.88 -9.17 5.57
N ARG A 311 -2.02 -8.19 5.51
CA ARG A 311 -0.57 -8.38 5.69
C ARG A 311 -0.18 -8.76 7.12
N THR A 312 -1.08 -8.63 8.06
CA THR A 312 -0.82 -8.96 9.47
C THR A 312 -1.11 -10.42 9.79
N GLY A 313 -1.88 -11.11 8.95
CA GLY A 313 -2.39 -12.45 9.20
C GLY A 313 -3.27 -12.51 10.45
N SER A 314 -3.90 -11.39 10.81
CA SER A 314 -4.73 -11.28 12.01
C SER A 314 -6.06 -12.00 11.84
N SER A 315 -6.70 -12.35 12.96
CA SER A 315 -8.05 -12.91 12.95
C SER A 315 -9.11 -11.97 12.34
N ALA A 316 -8.76 -10.70 12.12
CA ALA A 316 -9.62 -9.74 11.43
C ALA A 316 -9.87 -10.14 9.96
N GLY A 317 -8.87 -10.73 9.27
CA GLY A 317 -9.04 -11.27 7.92
C GLY A 317 -10.08 -12.39 7.86
N ALA A 318 -10.10 -13.28 8.86
CA ALA A 318 -11.08 -14.36 8.94
C ALA A 318 -12.52 -13.84 9.12
N ALA A 319 -12.72 -12.78 9.91
CA ALA A 319 -14.03 -12.14 10.10
C ALA A 319 -14.55 -11.44 8.82
N LEU A 320 -13.69 -11.16 7.85
CA LEU A 320 -14.06 -10.55 6.57
C LEU A 320 -14.59 -11.58 5.56
N VAL A 321 -14.19 -12.86 5.69
CA VAL A 321 -14.72 -13.96 4.83
C VAL A 321 -16.23 -14.07 4.96
N ASP A 322 -16.76 -13.96 6.17
CA ASP A 322 -18.21 -14.01 6.43
C ASP A 322 -18.97 -12.81 5.80
N GLN A 323 -18.25 -11.78 5.39
CA GLN A 323 -18.82 -10.62 4.70
C GLN A 323 -18.83 -10.75 3.18
N GLY A 324 -18.63 -11.95 2.62
CA GLY A 324 -18.67 -12.25 1.18
C GLY A 324 -17.45 -11.74 0.42
N VAL A 325 -16.29 -11.80 1.04
CA VAL A 325 -14.99 -11.64 0.40
C VAL A 325 -14.64 -12.93 -0.31
N ASP A 326 -14.21 -12.85 -1.58
CA ASP A 326 -13.90 -14.03 -2.38
C ASP A 326 -12.58 -14.67 -1.94
N ARG A 327 -11.59 -13.85 -1.56
CA ARG A 327 -10.27 -14.29 -1.07
C ARG A 327 -9.71 -13.33 -0.03
N VAL A 328 -8.98 -13.91 0.92
CA VAL A 328 -8.08 -13.17 1.83
C VAL A 328 -6.66 -13.63 1.57
N VAL A 329 -5.75 -12.71 1.31
CA VAL A 329 -4.35 -12.98 1.05
C VAL A 329 -3.46 -12.10 1.92
N THR A 330 -2.27 -12.57 2.24
CA THR A 330 -1.27 -11.77 2.97
C THR A 330 -0.41 -10.91 2.05
N ASP A 331 -0.30 -11.32 0.78
CA ASP A 331 0.43 -10.59 -0.26
C ASP A 331 -0.15 -10.93 -1.64
N LEU A 332 -0.08 -9.97 -2.59
CA LEU A 332 -0.64 -10.18 -3.94
C LEU A 332 0.14 -11.22 -4.75
N SER A 333 1.41 -11.48 -4.42
CA SER A 333 2.19 -12.55 -5.06
C SER A 333 1.58 -13.94 -4.86
N SER A 334 0.84 -14.15 -3.78
CA SER A 334 0.14 -15.43 -3.53
C SER A 334 -1.01 -15.71 -4.50
N LEU A 335 -1.43 -14.72 -5.27
CA LEU A 335 -2.42 -14.87 -6.34
C LEU A 335 -1.80 -15.28 -7.67
N ILE A 336 -0.49 -15.09 -7.83
CA ILE A 336 0.24 -15.40 -9.06
C ILE A 336 0.52 -16.91 -9.07
N VAL A 337 0.03 -17.60 -10.11
CA VAL A 337 0.11 -19.06 -10.28
C VAL A 337 1.11 -19.42 -11.37
#